data_8fe197cd5bd5103b299c1877eaccbaa7
#
_entry.id   8fe197cd5bd5103b299c1877eaccbaa7
#
_cell.length_a   1.000
_cell.length_b   1.000
_cell.length_c   1.000
_cell.angle_alpha   90.00
_cell.angle_beta   90.00
_cell.angle_gamma   90.00
#
_symmetry.space_group_name_H-M   'P 1'
#
loop_
_entity.id
_entity.type
_entity.pdbx_description
1 polymer ?
#
loop_
_entity_poly.entity_id
_entity_poly.type
_entity_poly.pdbx_seq_one_letter_code
_entity_poly.pdbx_strand_id
1 'polypeptide(L)'
;FRSDQVLTLNKKYNSEIGNITSVQKMINHKYFCSLLVGKDQNILFEKYADDFSEYTPQTIMSITKMFVNLFIGELVEKNIIDLNKTVSEYLPNINSGYASAKIQDVLDMNIQNSYSEDYTDPYTSSFLHEPVCGWRLPDDSNYKIVQEEFLNSIESIKGETLENKNDLSHYKSANTDVLGVIIEKVSGKKLKDWLLEAVEAAGFEDAMYMGTDRDSMPWISGGGCLISRDFLRYGLLFSRKGHGVENRKVGSEKFLSETLTNKGTKYMELSTDKYLYYSNSSMKCGDWIGHSGLGGQFLA
;
A
#
# COMPACT_ATOMS: atom_id res chain seq x y z
N PHE A 1 -12.40 -6.32 9.09
CA PHE A 1 -11.72 -5.70 10.24
C PHE A 1 -12.57 -4.54 10.75
N ARG A 2 -12.69 -4.40 12.05
CA ARG A 2 -13.42 -3.28 12.70
C ARG A 2 -12.61 -2.75 13.87
N SER A 3 -12.67 -1.45 14.10
CA SER A 3 -12.09 -0.85 15.29
C SER A 3 -13.07 -0.97 16.47
N ASP A 4 -12.53 -1.11 17.67
CA ASP A 4 -13.27 -1.06 18.94
C ASP A 4 -13.46 0.38 19.44
N GLN A 5 -12.62 1.32 18.97
CA GLN A 5 -12.67 2.74 19.29
C GLN A 5 -12.59 3.58 18.02
N VAL A 6 -13.52 4.50 17.83
CA VAL A 6 -13.56 5.33 16.63
C VAL A 6 -12.81 6.65 16.86
N LEU A 7 -11.90 7.00 15.93
CA LEU A 7 -11.30 8.34 15.91
C LEU A 7 -12.37 9.36 15.52
N THR A 8 -12.77 10.21 16.46
CA THR A 8 -13.72 11.27 16.18
C THR A 8 -13.14 12.28 15.21
N LEU A 9 -13.83 12.50 14.09
CA LEU A 9 -13.49 13.51 13.09
C LEU A 9 -14.43 14.72 13.27
N ASN A 10 -13.87 15.88 13.60
CA ASN A 10 -14.62 17.10 13.78
C ASN A 10 -14.82 17.83 12.45
N LYS A 11 -16.04 18.22 12.13
CA LYS A 11 -16.32 18.98 10.91
C LYS A 11 -15.96 20.46 11.13
N LYS A 12 -14.84 20.88 10.58
CA LYS A 12 -14.35 22.28 10.59
C LYS A 12 -14.10 22.75 9.16
N TYR A 13 -15.16 22.80 8.38
CA TYR A 13 -15.07 23.10 6.96
C TYR A 13 -14.44 24.45 6.65
N ASN A 14 -13.51 24.45 5.69
CA ASN A 14 -12.95 25.65 5.07
C ASN A 14 -13.52 25.78 3.65
N SER A 15 -14.40 26.76 3.45
CA SER A 15 -15.06 27.00 2.16
C SER A 15 -14.10 27.38 1.04
N GLU A 16 -12.90 27.90 1.36
CA GLU A 16 -11.90 28.26 0.36
C GLU A 16 -11.35 27.05 -0.39
N ILE A 17 -11.29 25.87 0.26
CA ILE A 17 -10.79 24.65 -0.38
C ILE A 17 -11.65 24.31 -1.60
N GLY A 18 -12.97 24.39 -1.47
CA GLY A 18 -13.89 24.15 -2.56
C GLY A 18 -13.74 25.12 -3.75
N ASN A 19 -13.16 26.29 -3.54
CA ASN A 19 -12.96 27.30 -4.58
C ASN A 19 -11.63 27.15 -5.33
N ILE A 20 -10.74 26.25 -4.90
CA ILE A 20 -9.48 26.00 -5.59
C ILE A 20 -9.74 25.37 -6.96
N THR A 21 -9.19 25.96 -8.01
CA THR A 21 -9.43 25.54 -9.41
C THR A 21 -9.17 24.06 -9.65
N SER A 22 -8.12 23.48 -9.07
CA SER A 22 -7.81 22.05 -9.19
C SER A 22 -8.84 21.18 -8.46
N VAL A 23 -9.33 21.62 -7.30
CA VAL A 23 -10.41 20.95 -6.56
C VAL A 23 -11.69 20.96 -7.38
N GLN A 24 -12.07 22.12 -7.96
CA GLN A 24 -13.23 22.22 -8.84
C GLN A 24 -13.13 21.29 -10.05
N LYS A 25 -11.95 21.17 -10.67
CA LYS A 25 -11.72 20.22 -11.77
C LYS A 25 -11.92 18.78 -11.32
N MET A 26 -11.46 18.41 -10.13
CA MET A 26 -11.63 17.05 -9.59
C MET A 26 -13.09 16.74 -9.29
N ILE A 27 -13.79 17.59 -8.54
CA ILE A 27 -15.17 17.32 -8.11
C ILE A 27 -16.20 17.36 -9.27
N ASN A 28 -15.85 18.01 -10.37
CA ASN A 28 -16.68 18.03 -11.59
C ASN A 28 -16.25 16.96 -12.62
N HIS A 29 -15.31 16.09 -12.29
CA HIS A 29 -14.90 15.03 -13.18
C HIS A 29 -15.96 13.92 -13.22
N LYS A 30 -16.24 13.37 -14.41
CA LYS A 30 -17.30 12.36 -14.61
C LYS A 30 -17.13 11.06 -13.81
N TYR A 31 -15.94 10.77 -13.33
CA TYR A 31 -15.61 9.61 -12.49
C TYR A 31 -15.31 10.01 -11.03
N PHE A 32 -15.68 11.21 -10.63
CA PHE A 32 -15.54 11.64 -9.26
C PHE A 32 -16.42 10.79 -8.34
N CYS A 33 -15.87 10.32 -7.22
CA CYS A 33 -16.60 9.61 -6.18
C CYS A 33 -16.64 10.42 -4.88
N SER A 34 -15.47 10.74 -4.36
CA SER A 34 -15.36 11.53 -3.13
C SER A 34 -14.02 12.25 -3.03
N LEU A 35 -13.99 13.34 -2.28
CA LEU A 35 -12.78 14.06 -1.88
C LEU A 35 -12.91 14.52 -0.43
N LEU A 36 -11.97 14.10 0.41
CA LEU A 36 -11.83 14.58 1.78
C LEU A 36 -10.48 15.23 1.97
N VAL A 37 -10.47 16.35 2.68
CA VAL A 37 -9.25 17.02 3.15
C VAL A 37 -9.32 17.09 4.66
N GLY A 38 -8.30 16.54 5.32
CA GLY A 38 -8.20 16.53 6.78
C GLY A 38 -6.93 17.14 7.31
N LYS A 39 -7.01 17.66 8.54
CA LYS A 39 -5.85 18.09 9.32
C LYS A 39 -6.08 17.77 10.78
N ASP A 40 -5.11 17.09 11.40
CA ASP A 40 -5.24 16.54 12.75
C ASP A 40 -6.45 15.59 12.86
N GLN A 41 -7.51 15.99 13.58
CA GLN A 41 -8.78 15.27 13.67
C GLN A 41 -9.94 16.07 13.05
N ASN A 42 -9.63 17.03 12.17
CA ASN A 42 -10.64 17.88 11.56
C ASN A 42 -10.81 17.57 10.08
N ILE A 43 -12.05 17.44 9.65
CA ILE A 43 -12.43 17.43 8.23
C ILE A 43 -12.54 18.89 7.79
N LEU A 44 -11.64 19.34 6.92
CA LEU A 44 -11.63 20.68 6.38
C LEU A 44 -12.46 20.81 5.10
N PHE A 45 -12.59 19.71 4.35
CA PHE A 45 -13.42 19.61 3.16
C PHE A 45 -13.91 18.19 2.99
N GLU A 46 -15.16 18.03 2.57
CA GLU A 46 -15.79 16.75 2.33
C GLU A 46 -16.83 16.91 1.21
N LYS A 47 -16.66 16.17 0.13
CA LYS A 47 -17.57 16.18 -1.01
C LYS A 47 -17.70 14.76 -1.57
N TYR A 48 -18.92 14.41 -1.94
CA TYR A 48 -19.29 13.15 -2.60
C TYR A 48 -19.97 13.43 -3.93
N ALA A 49 -19.87 12.48 -4.86
CA ALA A 49 -20.73 12.46 -6.04
C ALA A 49 -22.19 12.19 -5.66
N ASP A 50 -23.12 12.50 -6.55
CA ASP A 50 -24.56 12.39 -6.25
C ASP A 50 -25.02 10.94 -6.01
N ASP A 51 -24.33 9.97 -6.62
CA ASP A 51 -24.56 8.53 -6.47
C ASP A 51 -23.63 7.85 -5.44
N PHE A 52 -22.88 8.64 -4.66
CA PHE A 52 -21.91 8.19 -3.66
C PHE A 52 -22.18 8.84 -2.30
N SER A 53 -21.89 8.14 -1.20
CA SER A 53 -22.13 8.66 0.16
C SER A 53 -20.97 8.37 1.10
N GLU A 54 -21.01 8.98 2.30
CA GLU A 54 -20.06 8.71 3.37
C GLU A 54 -20.05 7.25 3.85
N TYR A 55 -21.09 6.48 3.54
CA TYR A 55 -21.22 5.06 3.91
C TYR A 55 -20.90 4.10 2.77
N THR A 56 -20.59 4.62 1.58
CA THR A 56 -20.28 3.78 0.41
C THR A 56 -18.82 3.33 0.47
N PRO A 57 -18.54 2.03 0.68
CA PRO A 57 -17.16 1.53 0.67
C PRO A 57 -16.61 1.51 -0.76
N GLN A 58 -15.35 1.83 -0.90
CA GLN A 58 -14.63 1.82 -2.17
C GLN A 58 -13.30 1.11 -2.01
N THR A 59 -12.89 0.34 -3.03
CA THR A 59 -11.55 -0.24 -3.06
C THR A 59 -10.51 0.86 -3.10
N ILE A 60 -9.46 0.71 -2.29
CA ILE A 60 -8.32 1.62 -2.27
C ILE A 60 -7.16 1.10 -3.12
N MET A 61 -7.30 -0.11 -3.66
CA MET A 61 -6.33 -0.74 -4.53
C MET A 61 -4.90 -0.65 -3.96
N SER A 62 -3.93 -0.25 -4.76
CA SER A 62 -2.51 -0.21 -4.38
C SER A 62 -2.17 0.71 -3.20
N ILE A 63 -3.08 1.57 -2.76
CA ILE A 63 -2.89 2.34 -1.52
C ILE A 63 -2.81 1.41 -0.29
N THR A 64 -3.37 0.21 -0.40
CA THR A 64 -3.22 -0.87 0.59
C THR A 64 -1.76 -1.19 0.90
N LYS A 65 -0.85 -1.04 -0.07
CA LYS A 65 0.60 -1.28 0.10
C LYS A 65 1.22 -0.48 1.23
N MET A 66 0.66 0.69 1.55
CA MET A 66 1.20 1.54 2.61
C MET A 66 1.10 0.91 4.01
N PHE A 67 0.24 -0.09 4.24
CA PHE A 67 0.28 -0.86 5.49
C PHE A 67 1.64 -1.52 5.72
N VAL A 68 2.31 -1.98 4.65
CA VAL A 68 3.65 -2.58 4.76
C VAL A 68 4.69 -1.58 5.26
N ASN A 69 4.57 -0.29 4.91
CA ASN A 69 5.43 0.75 5.48
C ASN A 69 5.34 0.76 7.02
N LEU A 70 4.13 0.71 7.58
CA LEU A 70 3.91 0.69 9.02
C LEU A 70 4.51 -0.57 9.65
N PHE A 71 4.19 -1.74 9.10
CA PHE A 71 4.57 -3.02 9.70
C PHE A 71 6.07 -3.31 9.60
N ILE A 72 6.68 -3.07 8.45
CA ILE A 72 8.14 -3.19 8.28
C ILE A 72 8.85 -2.16 9.15
N GLY A 73 8.36 -0.92 9.20
CA GLY A 73 8.94 0.13 10.04
C GLY A 73 8.98 -0.27 11.52
N GLU A 74 7.92 -0.90 12.03
CA GLU A 74 7.88 -1.40 13.39
C GLU A 74 8.88 -2.55 13.64
N LEU A 75 8.98 -3.48 12.68
CA LEU A 75 9.91 -4.60 12.76
C LEU A 75 11.38 -4.15 12.65
N VAL A 76 11.66 -3.11 11.87
CA VAL A 76 12.99 -2.47 11.80
C VAL A 76 13.32 -1.77 13.11
N GLU A 77 12.40 -1.01 13.71
CA GLU A 77 12.61 -0.35 15.01
C GLU A 77 12.89 -1.36 16.13
N LYS A 78 12.28 -2.54 16.06
CA LYS A 78 12.51 -3.66 16.98
C LYS A 78 13.76 -4.48 16.66
N ASN A 79 14.54 -4.13 15.64
CA ASN A 79 15.72 -4.87 15.15
C ASN A 79 15.42 -6.33 14.75
N ILE A 80 14.18 -6.62 14.32
CA ILE A 80 13.76 -7.92 13.81
C ILE A 80 14.07 -8.01 12.31
N ILE A 81 13.89 -6.92 11.58
CA ILE A 81 14.24 -6.80 10.15
C ILE A 81 15.41 -5.84 9.99
N ASP A 82 16.41 -6.27 9.21
CA ASP A 82 17.48 -5.44 8.68
C ASP A 82 17.25 -5.25 7.18
N LEU A 83 17.13 -4.00 6.75
CA LEU A 83 16.84 -3.64 5.37
C LEU A 83 17.95 -4.02 4.37
N ASN A 84 19.18 -4.22 4.86
CA ASN A 84 20.32 -4.62 4.03
C ASN A 84 20.40 -6.13 3.80
N LYS A 85 19.67 -6.92 4.58
CA LYS A 85 19.57 -8.36 4.39
C LYS A 85 18.77 -8.73 3.16
N THR A 86 19.06 -9.91 2.62
CA THR A 86 18.34 -10.44 1.46
C THR A 86 17.03 -11.11 1.88
N VAL A 87 16.11 -11.21 0.94
CA VAL A 87 14.82 -11.90 1.15
C VAL A 87 15.06 -13.36 1.59
N SER A 88 16.06 -14.06 1.01
CA SER A 88 16.37 -15.45 1.36
C SER A 88 16.88 -15.63 2.80
N GLU A 89 17.40 -14.59 3.45
CA GLU A 89 17.76 -14.66 4.87
C GLU A 89 16.53 -14.73 5.79
N TYR A 90 15.36 -14.27 5.32
CA TYR A 90 14.08 -14.35 6.02
C TYR A 90 13.18 -15.47 5.48
N LEU A 91 13.23 -15.73 4.17
CA LEU A 91 12.49 -16.78 3.46
C LEU A 91 13.49 -17.71 2.73
N PRO A 92 14.10 -18.69 3.41
CA PRO A 92 15.17 -19.51 2.83
C PRO A 92 14.80 -20.31 1.59
N ASN A 93 13.50 -20.58 1.41
CA ASN A 93 12.97 -21.38 0.29
C ASN A 93 12.40 -20.52 -0.84
N ILE A 94 12.53 -19.19 -0.78
CA ILE A 94 12.05 -18.30 -1.85
C ILE A 94 12.85 -18.53 -3.13
N ASN A 95 12.18 -18.51 -4.27
CA ASN A 95 12.82 -18.73 -5.56
C ASN A 95 13.70 -17.54 -6.01
N SER A 96 14.44 -17.75 -7.08
CA SER A 96 15.46 -16.86 -7.64
C SER A 96 14.97 -15.44 -7.92
N GLY A 97 13.66 -15.24 -8.16
CA GLY A 97 13.07 -13.93 -8.42
C GLY A 97 13.16 -12.93 -7.25
N TYR A 98 13.43 -13.43 -6.04
CA TYR A 98 13.57 -12.58 -4.85
C TYR A 98 14.79 -12.93 -3.98
N ALA A 99 15.35 -14.13 -4.11
CA ALA A 99 16.31 -14.67 -3.14
C ALA A 99 17.46 -13.73 -2.77
N SER A 100 18.10 -13.09 -3.75
CA SER A 100 19.25 -12.18 -3.54
C SER A 100 18.86 -10.70 -3.43
N ALA A 101 17.57 -10.36 -3.53
CA ALA A 101 17.11 -8.98 -3.39
C ALA A 101 17.21 -8.52 -1.94
N LYS A 102 17.69 -7.31 -1.69
CA LYS A 102 17.66 -6.70 -0.35
C LYS A 102 16.22 -6.27 -0.01
N ILE A 103 15.87 -6.32 1.26
CA ILE A 103 14.56 -5.85 1.73
C ILE A 103 14.31 -4.40 1.32
N GLN A 104 15.34 -3.52 1.39
CA GLN A 104 15.21 -2.12 0.95
C GLN A 104 14.86 -2.02 -0.54
N ASP A 105 15.51 -2.81 -1.40
CA ASP A 105 15.25 -2.77 -2.84
C ASP A 105 13.83 -3.26 -3.17
N VAL A 106 13.33 -4.25 -2.43
CA VAL A 106 11.94 -4.73 -2.56
C VAL A 106 10.95 -3.65 -2.13
N LEU A 107 11.20 -2.97 -0.99
CA LEU A 107 10.38 -1.86 -0.49
C LEU A 107 10.32 -0.68 -1.47
N ASP A 108 11.41 -0.41 -2.18
CA ASP A 108 11.54 0.74 -3.08
C ASP A 108 11.19 0.41 -4.54
N MET A 109 10.60 -0.78 -4.79
CA MET A 109 10.30 -1.26 -6.16
C MET A 109 11.53 -1.26 -7.08
N ASN A 110 12.70 -1.53 -6.53
CA ASN A 110 14.00 -1.40 -7.18
C ASN A 110 14.62 -2.75 -7.53
N ILE A 111 13.82 -3.72 -7.94
CA ILE A 111 14.30 -5.05 -8.35
C ILE A 111 13.78 -5.42 -9.75
N GLN A 112 14.56 -6.26 -10.46
CA GLN A 112 14.20 -6.83 -11.74
C GLN A 112 14.06 -8.34 -11.63
N ASN A 113 12.89 -8.85 -11.98
CA ASN A 113 12.57 -10.28 -12.02
C ASN A 113 11.51 -10.56 -13.09
N SER A 114 11.09 -11.81 -13.25
CA SER A 114 10.13 -12.23 -14.27
C SER A 114 8.69 -11.72 -14.07
N TYR A 115 8.35 -11.16 -12.90
CA TYR A 115 7.03 -10.59 -12.67
C TYR A 115 6.85 -9.30 -13.45
N SER A 116 5.74 -9.22 -14.19
CA SER A 116 5.32 -8.03 -14.95
C SER A 116 3.99 -7.49 -14.42
N GLU A 117 3.84 -6.17 -14.45
CA GLU A 117 2.61 -5.46 -14.15
C GLU A 117 2.27 -4.48 -15.29
N ASP A 118 2.56 -4.90 -16.53
CA ASP A 118 2.14 -4.18 -17.73
C ASP A 118 0.66 -4.48 -18.03
N TYR A 119 -0.22 -3.59 -17.64
CA TYR A 119 -1.67 -3.75 -17.84
C TYR A 119 -2.11 -3.67 -19.31
N THR A 120 -1.21 -3.36 -20.23
CA THR A 120 -1.49 -3.43 -21.69
C THR A 120 -1.27 -4.84 -22.25
N ASP A 121 -0.53 -5.68 -21.54
CA ASP A 121 -0.33 -7.10 -21.86
C ASP A 121 -1.40 -7.97 -21.18
N PRO A 122 -2.27 -8.66 -21.94
CA PRO A 122 -3.31 -9.53 -21.38
C PRO A 122 -2.74 -10.76 -20.65
N TYR A 123 -1.47 -11.07 -20.82
CA TYR A 123 -0.76 -12.19 -20.18
C TYR A 123 0.19 -11.74 -19.08
N THR A 124 0.11 -10.49 -18.65
CA THR A 124 0.97 -9.96 -17.58
C THR A 124 0.81 -10.77 -16.29
N SER A 125 1.89 -10.93 -15.54
CA SER A 125 1.90 -11.71 -14.29
C SER A 125 0.90 -11.21 -13.25
N SER A 126 0.62 -9.90 -13.23
CA SER A 126 -0.38 -9.32 -12.33
C SER A 126 -1.78 -9.90 -12.55
N PHE A 127 -2.18 -10.17 -13.81
CA PHE A 127 -3.48 -10.78 -14.10
C PHE A 127 -3.56 -12.26 -13.72
N LEU A 128 -2.42 -12.95 -13.61
CA LEU A 128 -2.34 -14.30 -13.05
C LEU A 128 -2.34 -14.30 -11.51
N HIS A 129 -1.85 -13.21 -10.91
CA HIS A 129 -1.80 -13.02 -9.47
C HIS A 129 -3.18 -12.65 -8.87
N GLU A 130 -3.98 -11.86 -9.57
CA GLU A 130 -5.28 -11.39 -9.10
C GLU A 130 -6.28 -12.52 -8.72
N PRO A 131 -6.42 -13.62 -9.48
CA PRO A 131 -7.24 -14.75 -9.07
C PRO A 131 -6.73 -15.46 -7.82
N VAL A 132 -5.41 -15.56 -7.65
CA VAL A 132 -4.78 -16.12 -6.46
C VAL A 132 -5.12 -15.33 -5.21
N CYS A 133 -5.19 -13.99 -5.35
CA CYS A 133 -5.54 -13.07 -4.25
C CYS A 133 -7.05 -12.89 -4.05
N GLY A 134 -7.90 -13.62 -4.78
CA GLY A 134 -9.36 -13.52 -4.68
C GLY A 134 -9.95 -12.27 -5.33
N TRP A 135 -9.19 -11.54 -6.14
CA TRP A 135 -9.66 -10.33 -6.83
C TRP A 135 -10.42 -10.63 -8.14
N ARG A 136 -9.99 -11.66 -8.85
CA ARG A 136 -10.69 -12.18 -10.04
C ARG A 136 -11.17 -13.59 -9.80
N LEU A 137 -12.17 -14.01 -10.56
CA LEU A 137 -12.59 -15.41 -10.56
C LEU A 137 -11.44 -16.27 -11.08
N PRO A 138 -11.04 -17.30 -10.34
CA PRO A 138 -10.01 -18.23 -10.79
C PRO A 138 -10.53 -19.11 -11.93
N ASP A 139 -9.62 -19.57 -12.77
CA ASP A 139 -9.87 -20.66 -13.72
C ASP A 139 -9.39 -22.02 -13.16
N ASP A 140 -9.57 -23.08 -13.94
CA ASP A 140 -9.22 -24.45 -13.51
C ASP A 140 -7.72 -24.62 -13.25
N SER A 141 -6.85 -23.77 -13.80
CA SER A 141 -5.39 -23.86 -13.66
C SER A 141 -4.87 -23.23 -12.36
N ASN A 142 -5.54 -22.20 -11.85
CA ASN A 142 -5.02 -21.39 -10.74
C ASN A 142 -5.89 -21.39 -9.47
N TYR A 143 -7.06 -22.06 -9.50
CA TYR A 143 -7.99 -21.97 -8.37
C TYR A 143 -7.49 -22.62 -7.06
N LYS A 144 -6.43 -23.43 -7.11
CA LYS A 144 -5.80 -24.08 -5.95
C LYS A 144 -4.54 -23.36 -5.44
N ILE A 145 -3.98 -22.47 -6.24
CA ILE A 145 -2.74 -21.76 -5.89
C ILE A 145 -3.01 -20.74 -4.79
N VAL A 146 -2.13 -20.68 -3.80
CA VAL A 146 -2.12 -19.65 -2.75
C VAL A 146 -1.03 -18.63 -3.01
N GLN A 147 -1.08 -17.47 -2.33
CA GLN A 147 -0.13 -16.39 -2.57
C GLN A 147 1.33 -16.83 -2.44
N GLU A 148 1.68 -17.59 -1.39
CA GLU A 148 3.06 -18.04 -1.18
C GLU A 148 3.57 -18.91 -2.32
N GLU A 149 2.74 -19.81 -2.85
CA GLU A 149 3.09 -20.64 -4.02
C GLU A 149 3.28 -19.78 -5.28
N PHE A 150 2.39 -18.80 -5.51
CA PHE A 150 2.51 -17.89 -6.64
C PHE A 150 3.79 -17.07 -6.55
N LEU A 151 4.10 -16.50 -5.39
CA LEU A 151 5.31 -15.71 -5.16
C LEU A 151 6.58 -16.55 -5.37
N ASN A 152 6.53 -17.83 -4.99
CA ASN A 152 7.60 -18.80 -5.24
C ASN A 152 7.73 -19.20 -6.72
N SER A 153 6.76 -18.96 -7.56
CA SER A 153 6.87 -19.20 -9.01
C SER A 153 7.62 -18.09 -9.75
N ILE A 154 7.87 -16.94 -9.10
CA ILE A 154 8.57 -15.81 -9.71
C ILE A 154 10.07 -16.11 -9.75
N GLU A 155 10.68 -15.99 -10.93
CA GLU A 155 12.07 -16.30 -11.19
C GLU A 155 12.88 -15.04 -11.55
N SER A 156 14.19 -15.14 -11.43
CA SER A 156 15.10 -14.15 -12.05
C SER A 156 15.03 -14.26 -13.57
N ILE A 157 15.23 -13.15 -14.26
CA ILE A 157 15.37 -13.17 -15.72
C ILE A 157 16.68 -13.90 -16.06
N LYS A 158 16.61 -14.84 -16.98
CA LYS A 158 17.75 -15.71 -17.33
C LYS A 158 18.97 -14.87 -17.76
N GLY A 159 20.07 -15.05 -17.04
CA GLY A 159 21.32 -14.34 -17.30
C GLY A 159 21.39 -12.93 -16.72
N GLU A 160 20.41 -12.52 -15.92
CA GLU A 160 20.37 -11.20 -15.27
C GLU A 160 20.43 -11.33 -13.74
N THR A 161 20.90 -10.28 -13.09
CA THR A 161 20.79 -10.10 -11.63
C THR A 161 19.45 -9.45 -11.28
N LEU A 162 19.07 -9.48 -10.01
CA LEU A 162 17.87 -8.77 -9.54
C LEU A 162 18.06 -7.25 -9.44
N GLU A 163 19.27 -6.74 -9.69
CA GLU A 163 19.57 -5.32 -9.67
C GLU A 163 18.81 -4.59 -10.78
N ASN A 164 18.09 -3.55 -10.41
CA ASN A 164 17.47 -2.65 -11.37
C ASN A 164 18.55 -1.77 -12.02
N LYS A 165 18.77 -1.97 -13.31
CA LYS A 165 19.72 -1.20 -14.12
C LYS A 165 19.10 0.02 -14.79
N ASN A 166 17.80 0.23 -14.63
CA ASN A 166 17.07 1.36 -15.19
C ASN A 166 17.03 2.53 -14.21
N ASP A 167 16.86 3.73 -14.74
CA ASP A 167 16.70 4.94 -13.93
C ASP A 167 15.39 4.96 -13.13
N LEU A 168 14.35 4.27 -13.62
CA LEU A 168 13.03 4.21 -12.97
C LEU A 168 12.83 2.87 -12.26
N SER A 169 12.08 2.90 -11.17
CA SER A 169 11.67 1.70 -10.44
C SER A 169 10.79 0.78 -11.31
N HIS A 170 10.86 -0.50 -11.03
CA HIS A 170 9.98 -1.50 -11.62
C HIS A 170 8.84 -1.80 -10.66
N TYR A 171 7.71 -1.12 -10.83
CA TYR A 171 6.55 -1.32 -9.99
C TYR A 171 6.02 -2.75 -10.10
N LYS A 172 5.88 -3.43 -8.94
CA LYS A 172 5.45 -4.83 -8.84
C LYS A 172 4.63 -5.03 -7.56
N SER A 173 3.35 -5.36 -7.70
CA SER A 173 2.51 -5.69 -6.54
C SER A 173 3.05 -6.87 -5.74
N ALA A 174 3.62 -7.88 -6.41
CA ALA A 174 4.24 -9.03 -5.77
C ALA A 174 5.36 -8.68 -4.79
N ASN A 175 6.07 -7.56 -4.97
CA ASN A 175 7.07 -7.08 -4.02
C ASN A 175 6.44 -6.85 -2.63
N THR A 176 5.29 -6.23 -2.59
CA THR A 176 4.58 -5.95 -1.34
C THR A 176 4.06 -7.23 -0.69
N ASP A 177 3.57 -8.16 -1.48
CA ASP A 177 3.05 -9.43 -0.97
C ASP A 177 4.16 -10.33 -0.41
N VAL A 178 5.35 -10.35 -1.03
CA VAL A 178 6.56 -11.00 -0.45
C VAL A 178 6.92 -10.39 0.90
N LEU A 179 6.86 -9.06 1.04
CA LEU A 179 7.07 -8.41 2.34
C LEU A 179 5.98 -8.79 3.34
N GLY A 180 4.73 -8.98 2.91
CA GLY A 180 3.65 -9.51 3.74
C GLY A 180 3.97 -10.90 4.31
N VAL A 181 4.49 -11.80 3.48
CA VAL A 181 4.94 -13.14 3.92
C VAL A 181 6.10 -13.04 4.91
N ILE A 182 7.08 -12.15 4.66
CA ILE A 182 8.19 -11.92 5.59
C ILE A 182 7.67 -11.43 6.94
N ILE A 183 6.74 -10.46 6.96
CA ILE A 183 6.14 -9.92 8.19
C ILE A 183 5.57 -11.05 9.05
N GLU A 184 4.74 -11.94 8.47
CA GLU A 184 4.20 -13.10 9.19
C GLU A 184 5.33 -14.00 9.72
N LYS A 185 6.28 -14.32 8.86
CA LYS A 185 7.35 -15.27 9.17
C LYS A 185 8.23 -14.83 10.33
N VAL A 186 8.68 -13.58 10.30
CA VAL A 186 9.63 -13.06 11.32
C VAL A 186 8.95 -12.66 12.61
N SER A 187 7.70 -12.25 12.56
CA SER A 187 6.95 -11.85 13.76
C SER A 187 6.25 -13.01 14.46
N GLY A 188 5.99 -14.11 13.74
CA GLY A 188 5.15 -15.21 14.22
C GLY A 188 3.66 -14.84 14.38
N LYS A 189 3.26 -13.64 13.93
CA LYS A 189 1.89 -13.10 14.00
C LYS A 189 1.30 -13.04 12.60
N LYS A 190 0.03 -13.46 12.43
CA LYS A 190 -0.64 -13.43 11.14
C LYS A 190 -0.80 -12.00 10.62
N LEU A 191 -0.67 -11.81 9.30
CA LEU A 191 -0.79 -10.49 8.67
C LEU A 191 -2.17 -9.85 8.92
N LYS A 192 -3.22 -10.66 9.03
CA LYS A 192 -4.55 -10.18 9.43
C LYS A 192 -4.57 -9.53 10.82
N ASP A 193 -3.75 -10.01 11.74
CA ASP A 193 -3.70 -9.45 13.10
C ASP A 193 -2.93 -8.12 13.10
N TRP A 194 -1.89 -7.99 12.27
CA TRP A 194 -1.23 -6.72 11.99
C TRP A 194 -2.18 -5.69 11.39
N LEU A 195 -3.02 -6.12 10.42
CA LEU A 195 -4.04 -5.24 9.83
C LEU A 195 -5.10 -4.82 10.85
N LEU A 196 -5.53 -5.74 11.72
CA LEU A 196 -6.49 -5.40 12.79
C LEU A 196 -5.92 -4.34 13.73
N GLU A 197 -4.67 -4.48 14.17
CA GLU A 197 -4.00 -3.47 15.01
C GLU A 197 -3.91 -2.11 14.33
N ALA A 198 -3.63 -2.08 13.01
CA ALA A 198 -3.62 -0.83 12.26
C ALA A 198 -5.01 -0.19 12.14
N VAL A 199 -6.05 -1.00 11.90
CA VAL A 199 -7.46 -0.56 11.88
C VAL A 199 -7.88 0.01 13.22
N GLU A 200 -7.55 -0.71 14.31
CA GLU A 200 -7.82 -0.26 15.68
C GLU A 200 -7.07 1.01 16.03
N ALA A 201 -5.79 1.13 15.65
CA ALA A 201 -5.02 2.35 15.86
C ALA A 201 -5.57 3.53 15.03
N ALA A 202 -5.97 3.31 13.79
CA ALA A 202 -6.59 4.33 12.96
C ALA A 202 -7.95 4.78 13.50
N GLY A 203 -8.64 3.91 14.24
CA GLY A 203 -9.96 4.18 14.79
C GLY A 203 -11.04 4.28 13.72
N PHE A 204 -11.14 3.27 12.84
CA PHE A 204 -12.12 3.24 11.75
C PHE A 204 -13.56 3.21 12.29
N GLU A 205 -14.43 3.95 11.62
CA GLU A 205 -15.85 4.05 11.95
C GLU A 205 -16.65 2.85 11.43
N ASP A 206 -16.25 2.34 10.27
CA ASP A 206 -16.89 1.19 9.64
C ASP A 206 -15.88 0.04 9.38
N ALA A 207 -16.36 -1.02 8.79
CA ALA A 207 -15.54 -2.16 8.46
C ALA A 207 -14.56 -1.87 7.32
N MET A 208 -13.30 -2.24 7.51
CA MET A 208 -12.39 -2.47 6.39
C MET A 208 -12.60 -3.87 5.83
N TYR A 209 -12.83 -3.97 4.54
CA TYR A 209 -12.83 -5.24 3.81
C TYR A 209 -11.45 -5.47 3.19
N MET A 210 -11.08 -6.74 3.03
CA MET A 210 -9.79 -7.13 2.49
C MET A 210 -9.94 -8.39 1.64
N GLY A 211 -9.46 -8.34 0.40
CA GLY A 211 -9.28 -9.55 -0.41
C GLY A 211 -8.27 -10.50 0.23
N THR A 212 -8.49 -11.80 0.12
CA THR A 212 -7.57 -12.83 0.64
C THR A 212 -7.41 -13.96 -0.36
N ASP A 213 -6.32 -14.69 -0.25
CA ASP A 213 -6.22 -16.00 -0.87
C ASP A 213 -7.06 -17.04 -0.10
N ARG A 214 -6.96 -18.31 -0.53
CA ARG A 214 -7.70 -19.45 0.05
C ARG A 214 -7.29 -19.78 1.47
N ASP A 215 -6.05 -19.50 1.85
CA ASP A 215 -5.51 -19.74 3.19
C ASP A 215 -5.71 -18.52 4.11
N SER A 216 -6.55 -17.56 3.65
CA SER A 216 -6.88 -16.33 4.36
C SER A 216 -5.69 -15.38 4.54
N MET A 217 -4.66 -15.48 3.69
CA MET A 217 -3.59 -14.51 3.61
C MET A 217 -4.12 -13.22 2.97
N PRO A 218 -4.07 -12.07 3.64
CA PRO A 218 -4.54 -10.80 3.09
C PRO A 218 -3.78 -10.40 1.82
N TRP A 219 -4.49 -9.92 0.81
CA TRP A 219 -3.89 -9.33 -0.38
C TRP A 219 -3.43 -7.89 -0.07
N ILE A 220 -2.27 -7.79 0.57
CA ILE A 220 -1.79 -6.52 1.12
C ILE A 220 -1.30 -5.55 0.05
N SER A 221 -1.09 -6.02 -1.17
CA SER A 221 -0.71 -5.16 -2.28
C SER A 221 -1.89 -4.45 -2.97
N GLY A 222 -3.16 -4.86 -2.68
CA GLY A 222 -4.29 -4.25 -3.41
C GLY A 222 -5.68 -4.48 -2.85
N GLY A 223 -5.85 -5.36 -1.87
CA GLY A 223 -7.16 -5.90 -1.47
C GLY A 223 -8.02 -5.02 -0.55
N GLY A 224 -7.56 -3.86 -0.13
CA GLY A 224 -8.27 -3.01 0.83
C GLY A 224 -9.51 -2.30 0.25
N CYS A 225 -10.56 -2.21 1.05
CA CYS A 225 -11.80 -1.49 0.72
C CYS A 225 -12.31 -0.78 1.96
N LEU A 226 -12.55 0.53 1.88
CA LEU A 226 -12.89 1.43 2.97
C LEU A 226 -13.97 2.43 2.56
N ILE A 227 -14.72 2.95 3.54
CA ILE A 227 -15.48 4.20 3.36
C ILE A 227 -14.54 5.40 3.34
N SER A 228 -14.94 6.50 2.72
CA SER A 228 -14.07 7.67 2.51
C SER A 228 -13.54 8.30 3.81
N ARG A 229 -14.34 8.32 4.88
CA ARG A 229 -13.89 8.82 6.19
C ARG A 229 -12.85 7.93 6.85
N ASP A 230 -12.94 6.61 6.65
CA ASP A 230 -11.92 5.69 7.14
C ASP A 230 -10.66 5.74 6.28
N PHE A 231 -10.81 6.05 5.00
CA PHE A 231 -9.68 6.35 4.14
C PHE A 231 -8.92 7.62 4.62
N LEU A 232 -9.64 8.64 5.08
CA LEU A 232 -9.02 9.79 5.75
C LEU A 232 -8.33 9.38 7.06
N ARG A 233 -8.98 8.56 7.93
CA ARG A 233 -8.38 8.06 9.18
C ARG A 233 -7.11 7.24 8.91
N TYR A 234 -7.10 6.45 7.84
CA TYR A 234 -5.91 5.75 7.39
C TYR A 234 -4.76 6.71 7.05
N GLY A 235 -5.04 7.76 6.26
CA GLY A 235 -4.06 8.81 5.97
C GLY A 235 -3.55 9.53 7.22
N LEU A 236 -4.41 9.73 8.20
CA LEU A 236 -4.04 10.37 9.47
C LEU A 236 -3.04 9.55 10.30
N LEU A 237 -2.95 8.23 10.15
CA LEU A 237 -1.87 7.43 10.77
C LEU A 237 -0.50 7.91 10.31
N PHE A 238 -0.34 8.20 9.02
CA PHE A 238 0.93 8.64 8.46
C PHE A 238 1.27 10.07 8.89
N SER A 239 0.33 10.99 8.78
CA SER A 239 0.54 12.40 9.21
C SER A 239 0.78 12.52 10.72
N ARG A 240 0.26 11.60 11.52
CA ARG A 240 0.45 11.50 12.97
C ARG A 240 1.60 10.55 13.36
N LYS A 241 2.44 10.17 12.42
CA LYS A 241 3.64 9.35 12.62
C LYS A 241 3.36 8.01 13.31
N GLY A 242 2.25 7.37 12.95
CA GLY A 242 1.81 6.10 13.52
C GLY A 242 1.00 6.21 14.81
N HIS A 243 0.78 7.41 15.34
CA HIS A 243 -0.03 7.59 16.56
C HIS A 243 -1.52 7.53 16.25
N GLY A 244 -2.20 6.57 16.85
CA GLY A 244 -3.61 6.28 16.70
C GLY A 244 -4.48 6.81 17.85
N VAL A 245 -5.68 6.21 17.98
CA VAL A 245 -6.62 6.47 19.09
C VAL A 245 -6.08 5.89 20.39
N GLU A 246 -6.46 6.47 21.54
CA GLU A 246 -6.14 5.95 22.89
C GLU A 246 -4.66 5.61 23.11
N ASN A 247 -3.74 6.41 22.57
CA ASN A 247 -2.30 6.19 22.61
C ASN A 247 -1.82 4.90 21.91
N ARG A 248 -2.66 4.25 21.11
CA ARG A 248 -2.20 3.15 20.25
C ARG A 248 -1.17 3.68 19.26
N LYS A 249 -0.17 2.87 18.99
CA LYS A 249 0.88 3.18 18.01
C LYS A 249 1.06 2.01 17.07
N VAL A 250 1.17 2.29 15.80
CA VAL A 250 1.52 1.33 14.74
C VAL A 250 2.66 1.91 13.89
N GLY A 251 3.62 1.08 13.55
CA GLY A 251 4.78 1.51 12.79
C GLY A 251 5.84 2.24 13.62
N SER A 252 6.81 2.82 12.94
CA SER A 252 7.93 3.56 13.51
C SER A 252 7.91 5.01 13.03
N GLU A 253 7.94 5.96 13.97
CA GLU A 253 8.05 7.39 13.66
C GLU A 253 9.33 7.70 12.87
N LYS A 254 10.45 7.05 13.24
CA LYS A 254 11.72 7.20 12.54
C LYS A 254 11.60 6.70 11.10
N PHE A 255 11.03 5.52 10.88
CA PHE A 255 10.89 4.92 9.55
C PHE A 255 9.96 5.75 8.65
N LEU A 256 8.86 6.28 9.20
CA LEU A 256 7.97 7.19 8.48
C LEU A 256 8.68 8.49 8.08
N SER A 257 9.50 9.04 8.98
CA SER A 257 10.30 10.23 8.69
C SER A 257 11.35 9.94 7.61
N GLU A 258 12.02 8.78 7.66
CA GLU A 258 12.96 8.33 6.64
C GLU A 258 12.26 8.09 5.29
N THR A 259 11.04 7.56 5.27
CA THR A 259 10.24 7.43 4.04
C THR A 259 10.05 8.77 3.35
N LEU A 260 9.80 9.84 4.11
CA LEU A 260 9.65 11.19 3.58
C LEU A 260 10.99 11.83 3.17
N THR A 261 12.06 11.63 3.95
CA THR A 261 13.34 12.32 3.75
C THR A 261 14.28 11.60 2.80
N ASN A 262 14.31 10.26 2.79
CA ASN A 262 15.12 9.47 1.88
C ASN A 262 14.66 9.67 0.43
N LYS A 263 15.62 9.65 -0.50
CA LYS A 263 15.30 9.88 -1.90
C LYS A 263 14.42 8.79 -2.50
N GLY A 264 14.63 7.52 -2.08
CA GLY A 264 13.98 6.36 -2.71
C GLY A 264 14.43 6.15 -4.16
N THR A 265 13.67 5.37 -4.91
CA THR A 265 13.89 5.13 -6.34
C THR A 265 12.98 6.02 -7.18
N LYS A 266 13.47 6.63 -8.25
CA LYS A 266 12.62 7.37 -9.20
C LYS A 266 11.55 6.45 -9.76
N TYR A 267 10.29 6.87 -9.68
CA TYR A 267 9.15 6.07 -10.15
C TYR A 267 8.59 6.61 -11.48
N MET A 268 8.35 7.89 -11.54
CA MET A 268 7.77 8.53 -12.73
C MET A 268 8.24 9.97 -12.84
N GLU A 269 8.54 10.41 -14.05
CA GLU A 269 8.80 11.82 -14.35
C GLU A 269 7.48 12.59 -14.41
N LEU A 270 7.34 13.64 -13.61
CA LEU A 270 6.16 14.52 -13.58
C LEU A 270 6.31 15.73 -14.50
N SER A 271 7.53 16.24 -14.61
CA SER A 271 7.97 17.31 -15.53
C SER A 271 9.50 17.33 -15.56
N THR A 272 10.12 18.16 -16.40
CA THR A 272 11.57 18.28 -16.50
C THR A 272 12.21 18.34 -15.10
N ASP A 273 13.06 17.37 -14.80
CA ASP A 273 13.79 17.22 -13.53
C ASP A 273 12.94 17.06 -12.26
N LYS A 274 11.63 16.89 -12.39
CA LYS A 274 10.73 16.63 -11.27
C LYS A 274 10.19 15.20 -11.33
N TYR A 275 10.50 14.42 -10.31
CA TYR A 275 10.13 13.00 -10.23
C TYR A 275 9.21 12.71 -9.06
N LEU A 276 8.29 11.77 -9.28
CA LEU A 276 7.68 10.99 -8.23
C LEU A 276 8.66 9.86 -7.88
N TYR A 277 8.91 9.65 -6.61
CA TYR A 277 9.78 8.58 -6.10
C TYR A 277 8.97 7.50 -5.42
N TYR A 278 9.50 6.29 -5.37
CA TYR A 278 9.00 5.21 -4.54
C TYR A 278 9.97 4.99 -3.37
N SER A 279 9.46 5.01 -2.16
CA SER A 279 10.25 4.91 -0.93
C SER A 279 9.47 4.13 0.13
N ASN A 280 10.04 3.03 0.61
CA ASN A 280 9.47 2.23 1.69
C ASN A 280 7.98 1.89 1.50
N SER A 281 7.60 1.31 0.37
CA SER A 281 6.20 0.97 -0.01
C SER A 281 5.24 2.16 -0.10
N SER A 282 5.76 3.37 -0.34
CA SER A 282 4.99 4.59 -0.52
C SER A 282 5.50 5.41 -1.68
N MET A 283 4.64 6.17 -2.32
CA MET A 283 5.03 7.21 -3.26
C MET A 283 5.37 8.49 -2.50
N LYS A 284 6.36 9.25 -2.99
CA LYS A 284 6.71 10.54 -2.41
C LYS A 284 7.07 11.56 -3.48
N CYS A 285 6.71 12.82 -3.23
CA CYS A 285 7.15 13.95 -4.04
C CYS A 285 7.19 15.21 -3.16
N GLY A 286 8.36 15.86 -3.11
CA GLY A 286 8.54 16.99 -2.22
C GLY A 286 8.36 16.62 -0.75
N ASP A 287 7.41 17.26 -0.09
CA ASP A 287 7.12 17.15 1.34
C ASP A 287 5.93 16.25 1.70
N TRP A 288 5.41 15.47 0.75
CA TRP A 288 4.34 14.52 1.00
C TRP A 288 4.72 13.08 0.68
N ILE A 289 4.08 12.17 1.38
CA ILE A 289 4.04 10.73 1.08
C ILE A 289 2.60 10.31 0.88
N GLY A 290 2.39 9.29 0.05
CA GLY A 290 1.07 8.78 -0.25
C GLY A 290 1.13 7.60 -1.19
N HIS A 291 0.05 7.33 -1.88
CA HIS A 291 0.00 6.30 -2.93
C HIS A 291 -1.21 6.52 -3.84
N SER A 292 -1.13 5.99 -5.05
CA SER A 292 -2.26 5.90 -5.98
C SER A 292 -2.77 4.47 -6.10
N GLY A 293 -4.06 4.31 -6.38
CA GLY A 293 -4.71 3.04 -6.69
C GLY A 293 -5.14 2.95 -8.15
N LEU A 294 -5.20 1.73 -8.68
CA LEU A 294 -5.75 1.46 -10.01
C LEU A 294 -7.23 1.86 -10.05
N GLY A 295 -7.59 2.79 -10.92
CA GLY A 295 -8.94 3.38 -11.01
C GLY A 295 -9.03 4.81 -10.48
N GLY A 296 -7.91 5.40 -9.99
CA GLY A 296 -7.82 6.81 -9.68
C GLY A 296 -7.98 7.17 -8.20
N GLN A 297 -7.96 6.20 -7.30
CA GLN A 297 -7.87 6.48 -5.86
C GLN A 297 -6.52 7.13 -5.55
N PHE A 298 -6.50 8.07 -4.61
CA PHE A 298 -5.29 8.79 -4.24
C PHE A 298 -5.28 9.18 -2.75
N LEU A 299 -4.16 8.95 -2.08
CA LEU A 299 -3.84 9.39 -0.73
C LEU A 299 -2.56 10.22 -0.77
N ALA A 300 -2.53 11.40 -0.17
CA ALA A 300 -1.34 12.24 0.01
C ALA A 300 -1.45 13.08 1.29
#